data_b82613e3aaf61bd2144975ad9ead064f
#
_entry.id   b82613e3aaf61bd2144975ad9ead064f
#
_cell.length_a   1.000
_cell.length_b   1.000
_cell.length_c   1.000
_cell.angle_alpha   90.00
_cell.angle_beta   90.00
_cell.angle_gamma   90.00
#
_symmetry.space_group_name_H-M   'P 1'
#
loop_
_entity.id
_entity.type
_entity.pdbx_description
1 polymer ?
#
loop_
_entity_poly.entity_id
_entity_poly.type
_entity_poly.pdbx_seq_one_letter_code
_entity_poly.pdbx_strand_id
1 'polypeptide(L)'
;MGKKSEILKILSAKLRRILESSDLDFERLQELRLRMNEPFIIIYNGNEFFISECGNLERRPEMGYQITAGDIKETLEYISSFSLYAYEDEIRQGFITVQGGHRIGIAGKVILEQERVKCVKHISFINIRMSHEKKGCGKNILPYIYEGKQICHTLIISPPGCGKTTLLRDMVRMISDGCENHPGISVGVVDERSEIGACYRGVPQNDVGMRTDI
;
A
#
# COMPACT_ATOMS: atom_id res chain seq x y z
N MET A 1 -1.94 16.12 0.42
CA MET A 1 -2.41 15.56 1.73
C MET A 1 -1.29 14.67 2.25
N GLY A 2 -0.98 14.70 3.55
CA GLY A 2 0.10 13.84 4.07
C GLY A 2 -0.42 12.43 4.38
N LYS A 3 0.44 11.42 4.35
CA LYS A 3 0.14 9.99 4.64
C LYS A 3 -0.72 9.80 5.90
N LYS A 4 -0.44 10.55 6.98
CA LYS A 4 -1.26 10.49 8.20
C LYS A 4 -2.74 10.72 7.91
N SER A 5 -3.06 11.76 7.14
CA SER A 5 -4.46 12.10 6.80
C SER A 5 -5.12 11.03 5.93
N GLU A 6 -4.38 10.40 5.01
CA GLU A 6 -4.89 9.36 4.12
C GLU A 6 -5.26 8.10 4.91
N ILE A 7 -4.38 7.67 5.82
CA ILE A 7 -4.60 6.50 6.66
C ILE A 7 -5.73 6.71 7.67
N LEU A 8 -5.73 7.86 8.33
CA LEU A 8 -6.76 8.12 9.35
C LEU A 8 -8.17 8.14 8.76
N LYS A 9 -8.34 8.54 7.50
CA LYS A 9 -9.66 8.59 6.83
C LYS A 9 -10.29 7.21 6.62
N ILE A 10 -9.50 6.17 6.47
CA ILE A 10 -9.99 4.81 6.18
C ILE A 10 -10.21 3.97 7.45
N LEU A 11 -9.92 4.50 8.63
CA LEU A 11 -10.04 3.79 9.91
C LEU A 11 -11.34 4.16 10.64
N SER A 12 -11.83 3.24 11.48
CA SER A 12 -12.94 3.52 12.41
C SER A 12 -12.64 4.73 13.29
N ALA A 13 -13.67 5.39 13.77
CA ALA A 13 -13.52 6.59 14.62
C ALA A 13 -12.70 6.31 15.89
N LYS A 14 -12.80 5.09 16.45
CA LYS A 14 -12.00 4.68 17.61
C LYS A 14 -10.54 4.52 17.27
N LEU A 15 -10.22 3.76 16.20
CA LEU A 15 -8.84 3.52 15.76
C LEU A 15 -8.14 4.81 15.30
N ARG A 16 -8.91 5.70 14.66
CA ARG A 16 -8.42 7.03 14.28
C ARG A 16 -7.95 7.81 15.50
N ARG A 17 -8.78 7.89 16.55
CA ARG A 17 -8.41 8.59 17.80
C ARG A 17 -7.19 8.00 18.47
N ILE A 18 -7.07 6.67 18.51
CA ILE A 18 -5.90 5.99 19.05
C ILE A 18 -4.62 6.39 18.28
N LEU A 19 -4.66 6.38 16.95
CA LEU A 19 -3.50 6.76 16.14
C LEU A 19 -3.23 8.28 16.15
N GLU A 20 -4.25 9.10 16.33
CA GLU A 20 -4.08 10.56 16.48
C GLU A 20 -3.38 10.92 17.79
N SER A 21 -3.65 10.16 18.87
CA SER A 21 -3.00 10.36 20.17
C SER A 21 -1.58 9.78 20.24
N SER A 22 -1.16 9.01 19.24
CA SER A 22 0.18 8.44 19.20
C SER A 22 1.23 9.40 18.64
N ASP A 23 2.48 9.25 19.10
CA ASP A 23 3.67 9.94 18.58
C ASP A 23 4.29 9.23 17.36
N LEU A 24 3.46 8.52 16.55
CA LEU A 24 3.95 7.78 15.40
C LEU A 24 4.34 8.70 14.24
N ASP A 25 5.54 8.48 13.72
CA ASP A 25 5.94 9.00 12.42
C ASP A 25 5.35 8.10 11.31
N PHE A 26 4.31 8.57 10.63
CA PHE A 26 3.62 7.81 9.58
C PHE A 26 4.51 7.51 8.36
N GLU A 27 5.63 8.23 8.19
CA GLU A 27 6.62 7.90 7.16
C GLU A 27 7.39 6.61 7.46
N ARG A 28 7.38 6.16 8.72
CA ARG A 28 8.01 4.93 9.19
C ARG A 28 7.03 3.80 9.48
N LEU A 29 5.72 4.10 9.43
CA LEU A 29 4.67 3.12 9.61
C LEU A 29 4.54 2.28 8.36
N GLN A 30 4.68 0.96 8.47
CA GLN A 30 4.69 0.03 7.36
C GLN A 30 3.38 -0.72 7.19
N GLU A 31 2.75 -1.11 8.32
CA GLU A 31 1.56 -1.96 8.29
C GLU A 31 0.70 -1.77 9.53
N LEU A 32 -0.61 -1.80 9.36
CA LEU A 32 -1.61 -1.90 10.43
C LEU A 32 -2.36 -3.21 10.26
N ARG A 33 -2.45 -4.03 11.31
CA ARG A 33 -3.14 -5.32 11.30
C ARG A 33 -4.30 -5.30 12.26
N LEU A 34 -5.49 -5.35 11.71
CA LEU A 34 -6.74 -5.41 12.44
C LEU A 34 -7.26 -6.85 12.38
N ARG A 35 -7.36 -7.52 13.52
CA ARG A 35 -7.89 -8.86 13.65
C ARG A 35 -8.94 -8.86 14.75
N MET A 36 -10.13 -9.33 14.43
CA MET A 36 -11.25 -9.35 15.39
C MET A 36 -10.86 -10.09 16.67
N ASN A 37 -11.12 -9.48 17.82
CA ASN A 37 -10.80 -9.96 19.17
C ASN A 37 -9.31 -10.18 19.46
N GLU A 38 -8.43 -9.57 18.66
CA GLU A 38 -6.99 -9.62 18.86
C GLU A 38 -6.43 -8.20 19.09
N PRO A 39 -5.24 -8.06 19.67
CA PRO A 39 -4.61 -6.76 19.88
C PRO A 39 -4.35 -6.02 18.56
N PHE A 40 -4.47 -4.70 18.58
CA PHE A 40 -4.12 -3.86 17.45
C PHE A 40 -2.61 -3.88 17.22
N ILE A 41 -2.18 -4.55 16.15
CA ILE A 41 -0.78 -4.72 15.77
C ILE A 41 -0.38 -3.67 14.74
N ILE A 42 0.81 -3.12 14.89
CA ILE A 42 1.44 -2.25 13.92
C ILE A 42 2.86 -2.73 13.60
N ILE A 43 3.29 -2.56 12.34
CA ILE A 43 4.69 -2.72 11.95
C ILE A 43 5.29 -1.33 11.79
N TYR A 44 6.26 -1.03 12.60
CA TYR A 44 6.90 0.28 12.67
C TYR A 44 8.42 0.15 12.73
N ASN A 45 9.14 0.81 11.81
CA ASN A 45 10.61 0.67 11.66
C ASN A 45 11.07 -0.81 11.54
N GLY A 46 10.32 -1.65 10.83
CA GLY A 46 10.64 -3.07 10.66
C GLY A 46 10.38 -3.95 11.89
N ASN A 47 9.83 -3.41 12.98
CA ASN A 47 9.50 -4.14 14.19
C ASN A 47 7.98 -4.18 14.43
N GLU A 48 7.53 -5.25 15.06
CA GLU A 48 6.15 -5.41 15.49
C GLU A 48 5.93 -4.77 16.87
N PHE A 49 4.84 -4.02 16.99
CA PHE A 49 4.35 -3.43 18.22
C PHE A 49 2.84 -3.60 18.33
N PHE A 50 2.35 -3.51 19.56
CA PHE A 50 0.94 -3.35 19.86
C PHE A 50 0.68 -1.88 20.20
N ILE A 51 -0.50 -1.38 19.89
CA ILE A 51 -0.86 -0.02 20.27
C ILE A 51 -1.94 -0.04 21.33
N SER A 52 -1.69 0.66 22.43
CA SER A 52 -2.65 0.74 23.53
C SER A 52 -3.80 1.68 23.21
N GLU A 53 -4.86 1.66 24.01
CA GLU A 53 -6.01 2.56 23.85
C GLU A 53 -5.61 4.06 23.95
N CYS A 54 -4.54 4.36 24.67
CA CYS A 54 -3.98 5.71 24.79
C CYS A 54 -3.00 6.10 23.67
N GLY A 55 -2.75 5.20 22.70
CA GLY A 55 -1.84 5.45 21.58
C GLY A 55 -0.36 5.14 21.83
N ASN A 56 -0.02 4.52 22.97
CA ASN A 56 1.35 4.14 23.27
C ASN A 56 1.76 2.88 22.51
N LEU A 57 3.04 2.81 22.10
CA LEU A 57 3.64 1.61 21.53
C LEU A 57 4.01 0.64 22.64
N GLU A 58 3.49 -0.56 22.58
CA GLU A 58 3.67 -1.61 23.56
C GLU A 58 4.35 -2.83 22.93
N ARG A 59 5.15 -3.54 23.71
CA ARG A 59 5.75 -4.82 23.29
C ARG A 59 4.97 -6.03 23.76
N ARG A 60 4.03 -5.84 24.68
CA ARG A 60 3.21 -6.90 25.27
C ARG A 60 1.82 -6.87 24.65
N PRO A 61 1.33 -7.99 24.10
CA PRO A 61 0.01 -8.05 23.47
C PRO A 61 -1.14 -7.69 24.42
N GLU A 62 -1.01 -7.98 25.71
CA GLU A 62 -2.04 -7.71 26.72
C GLU A 62 -2.31 -6.21 26.93
N MET A 63 -1.33 -5.35 26.56
CA MET A 63 -1.44 -3.90 26.65
C MET A 63 -2.05 -3.29 25.39
N GLY A 64 -2.18 -4.07 24.32
CA GLY A 64 -2.74 -3.62 23.05
C GLY A 64 -4.25 -3.45 23.12
N TYR A 65 -4.76 -2.42 22.42
CA TYR A 65 -6.19 -2.24 22.22
C TYR A 65 -6.78 -3.44 21.48
N GLN A 66 -7.85 -4.04 22.03
CA GLN A 66 -8.52 -5.18 21.41
C GLN A 66 -9.46 -4.73 20.30
N ILE A 67 -9.18 -5.17 19.07
CA ILE A 67 -9.98 -4.85 17.89
C ILE A 67 -11.38 -5.47 18.03
N THR A 68 -12.40 -4.66 17.88
CA THR A 68 -13.80 -5.08 17.95
C THR A 68 -14.39 -5.39 16.57
N ALA A 69 -15.50 -6.10 16.53
CA ALA A 69 -16.29 -6.28 15.31
C ALA A 69 -16.77 -4.94 14.72
N GLY A 70 -17.04 -3.95 15.58
CA GLY A 70 -17.41 -2.59 15.18
C GLY A 70 -16.28 -1.89 14.45
N ASP A 71 -15.03 -2.01 14.93
CA ASP A 71 -13.87 -1.43 14.28
C ASP A 71 -13.63 -2.01 12.87
N ILE A 72 -13.76 -3.32 12.72
CA ILE A 72 -13.64 -3.99 11.43
C ILE A 72 -14.72 -3.50 10.47
N LYS A 73 -15.99 -3.48 10.93
CA LYS A 73 -17.12 -3.07 10.10
C LYS A 73 -16.99 -1.62 9.64
N GLU A 74 -16.78 -0.70 10.58
CA GLU A 74 -16.66 0.74 10.28
C GLU A 74 -15.45 1.03 9.38
N THR A 75 -14.32 0.37 9.62
CA THR A 75 -13.12 0.49 8.77
C THR A 75 -13.42 0.03 7.34
N LEU A 76 -14.12 -1.09 7.14
CA LEU A 76 -14.54 -1.55 5.82
C LEU A 76 -15.48 -0.56 5.10
N GLU A 77 -16.41 0.03 5.84
CA GLU A 77 -17.32 1.07 5.29
C GLU A 77 -16.53 2.28 4.77
N TYR A 78 -15.54 2.75 5.52
CA TYR A 78 -14.68 3.86 5.08
C TYR A 78 -13.77 3.48 3.90
N ILE A 79 -13.14 2.29 3.92
CA ILE A 79 -12.30 1.80 2.82
C ILE A 79 -13.10 1.75 1.52
N SER A 80 -14.33 1.22 1.58
CA SER A 80 -15.19 1.04 0.41
C SER A 80 -16.01 2.27 0.03
N SER A 81 -15.83 3.40 0.73
CA SER A 81 -16.70 4.58 0.59
C SER A 81 -18.19 4.20 0.69
N PHE A 82 -18.53 3.31 1.61
CA PHE A 82 -19.87 2.74 1.87
C PHE A 82 -20.43 1.88 0.73
N SER A 83 -19.61 1.46 -0.24
CA SER A 83 -20.04 0.58 -1.35
C SER A 83 -19.01 -0.53 -1.60
N LEU A 84 -19.17 -1.65 -0.91
CA LEU A 84 -18.33 -2.85 -1.14
C LEU A 84 -18.47 -3.42 -2.55
N TYR A 85 -19.62 -3.21 -3.21
CA TYR A 85 -19.86 -3.66 -4.58
C TYR A 85 -18.91 -3.01 -5.59
N ALA A 86 -18.46 -1.78 -5.34
CA ALA A 86 -17.54 -1.09 -6.22
C ALA A 86 -16.12 -1.71 -6.25
N TYR A 87 -15.82 -2.60 -5.31
CA TYR A 87 -14.52 -3.25 -5.13
C TYR A 87 -14.61 -4.78 -5.23
N GLU A 88 -15.67 -5.32 -5.86
CA GLU A 88 -15.85 -6.78 -5.94
C GLU A 88 -14.67 -7.48 -6.62
N ASP A 89 -14.13 -6.89 -7.68
CA ASP A 89 -13.02 -7.50 -8.42
C ASP A 89 -11.71 -7.45 -7.63
N GLU A 90 -11.41 -6.34 -6.95
CA GLU A 90 -10.26 -6.22 -6.06
C GLU A 90 -10.38 -7.14 -4.85
N ILE A 91 -11.58 -7.25 -4.28
CA ILE A 91 -11.86 -8.17 -3.17
C ILE A 91 -11.63 -9.63 -3.58
N ARG A 92 -12.01 -9.99 -4.82
CA ARG A 92 -11.72 -11.31 -5.39
C ARG A 92 -10.22 -11.56 -5.53
N GLN A 93 -9.44 -10.53 -5.82
CA GLN A 93 -7.97 -10.59 -5.86
C GLN A 93 -7.32 -10.58 -4.46
N GLY A 94 -8.11 -10.34 -3.40
CA GLY A 94 -7.68 -10.36 -2.01
C GLY A 94 -7.08 -9.05 -1.50
N PHE A 95 -7.11 -7.97 -2.28
CA PHE A 95 -6.68 -6.65 -1.82
C PHE A 95 -7.41 -5.50 -2.55
N ILE A 96 -7.46 -4.36 -1.88
CA ILE A 96 -8.01 -3.11 -2.41
C ILE A 96 -6.88 -2.08 -2.39
N THR A 97 -6.73 -1.29 -3.46
CA THR A 97 -5.85 -0.11 -3.45
C THR A 97 -6.70 1.12 -3.13
N VAL A 98 -6.25 1.91 -2.17
CA VAL A 98 -6.92 3.16 -1.77
C VAL A 98 -6.07 4.37 -2.11
N GLN A 99 -6.66 5.57 -1.97
CA GLN A 99 -5.96 6.83 -2.17
C GLN A 99 -4.64 6.88 -1.39
N GLY A 100 -3.56 7.37 -2.01
CA GLY A 100 -2.19 7.30 -1.49
C GLY A 100 -1.45 6.01 -1.83
N GLY A 101 -2.07 5.11 -2.61
CA GLY A 101 -1.45 3.86 -3.06
C GLY A 101 -1.31 2.79 -1.99
N HIS A 102 -1.97 2.97 -0.83
CA HIS A 102 -1.97 1.98 0.23
C HIS A 102 -2.75 0.74 -0.19
N ARG A 103 -2.24 -0.44 0.16
CA ARG A 103 -2.85 -1.73 -0.18
C ARG A 103 -3.51 -2.34 1.06
N ILE A 104 -4.77 -2.70 0.91
CA ILE A 104 -5.58 -3.26 1.98
C ILE A 104 -5.93 -4.69 1.64
N GLY A 105 -5.32 -5.63 2.34
CA GLY A 105 -5.70 -7.04 2.31
C GLY A 105 -6.88 -7.28 3.26
N ILE A 106 -7.82 -8.10 2.84
CA ILE A 106 -8.94 -8.52 3.66
C ILE A 106 -9.01 -10.04 3.73
N ALA A 107 -9.46 -10.58 4.85
CA ALA A 107 -9.71 -12.00 4.99
C ALA A 107 -11.02 -12.26 5.74
N GLY A 108 -11.72 -13.29 5.28
CA GLY A 108 -13.01 -13.70 5.80
C GLY A 108 -13.46 -15.02 5.19
N LYS A 109 -14.76 -15.32 5.25
CA LYS A 109 -15.34 -16.51 4.64
C LYS A 109 -15.52 -16.32 3.14
N VAL A 110 -14.77 -17.06 2.33
CA VAL A 110 -14.90 -17.06 0.87
C VAL A 110 -16.16 -17.83 0.47
N ILE A 111 -16.96 -17.25 -0.42
CA ILE A 111 -18.09 -17.89 -1.08
C ILE A 111 -17.71 -18.15 -2.53
N LEU A 112 -17.79 -19.40 -2.95
CA LEU A 112 -17.52 -19.82 -4.32
C LEU A 112 -18.81 -19.97 -5.12
N GLU A 113 -18.74 -19.66 -6.39
CA GLU A 113 -19.75 -19.94 -7.42
C GLU A 113 -19.04 -20.44 -8.68
N GLN A 114 -19.38 -21.63 -9.16
CA GLN A 114 -18.72 -22.28 -10.30
C GLN A 114 -17.18 -22.30 -10.17
N GLU A 115 -16.67 -22.71 -9.00
CA GLU A 115 -15.24 -22.78 -8.66
C GLU A 115 -14.49 -21.43 -8.67
N ARG A 116 -15.19 -20.31 -8.80
CA ARG A 116 -14.62 -18.97 -8.73
C ARG A 116 -15.07 -18.25 -7.46
N VAL A 117 -14.21 -17.38 -6.95
CA VAL A 117 -14.55 -16.54 -5.81
C VAL A 117 -15.68 -15.59 -6.23
N LYS A 118 -16.85 -15.76 -5.61
CA LYS A 118 -17.99 -14.87 -5.79
C LYS A 118 -17.87 -13.64 -4.91
N CYS A 119 -17.66 -13.86 -3.61
CA CYS A 119 -17.49 -12.78 -2.64
C CYS A 119 -16.82 -13.29 -1.37
N VAL A 120 -16.36 -12.38 -0.53
CA VAL A 120 -15.86 -12.64 0.82
C VAL A 120 -16.88 -12.10 1.83
N LYS A 121 -17.35 -12.96 2.74
CA LYS A 121 -18.28 -12.61 3.82
C LYS A 121 -17.60 -12.76 5.18
N HIS A 122 -18.23 -12.18 6.22
CA HIS A 122 -17.72 -12.28 7.59
C HIS A 122 -16.24 -11.89 7.68
N ILE A 123 -15.90 -10.74 7.09
CA ILE A 123 -14.54 -10.22 7.13
C ILE A 123 -14.17 -9.97 8.59
N SER A 124 -13.10 -10.62 9.03
CA SER A 124 -12.59 -10.58 10.40
C SER A 124 -11.14 -10.08 10.50
N PHE A 125 -10.48 -9.89 9.34
CA PHE A 125 -9.11 -9.41 9.25
C PHE A 125 -9.00 -8.32 8.19
N ILE A 126 -8.32 -7.25 8.54
CA ILE A 126 -7.92 -6.17 7.62
C ILE A 126 -6.43 -5.93 7.83
N ASN A 127 -5.69 -5.91 6.75
CA ASN A 127 -4.27 -5.62 6.76
C ASN A 127 -3.99 -4.42 5.86
N ILE A 128 -3.60 -3.29 6.43
CA ILE A 128 -3.34 -2.04 5.71
C ILE A 128 -1.83 -1.88 5.57
N ARG A 129 -1.32 -2.02 4.35
CA ARG A 129 0.10 -1.82 4.02
C ARG A 129 0.31 -0.43 3.47
N MET A 130 1.23 0.30 4.10
CA MET A 130 1.56 1.65 3.69
C MET A 130 2.37 1.64 2.40
N SER A 131 2.00 2.50 1.46
CA SER A 131 2.84 2.78 0.30
C SER A 131 4.00 3.69 0.71
N HIS A 132 5.21 3.30 0.32
CA HIS A 132 6.40 4.12 0.51
C HIS A 132 7.09 4.31 -0.83
N GLU A 133 7.32 5.55 -1.19
CA GLU A 133 8.16 5.91 -2.32
C GLU A 133 9.59 6.19 -1.85
N LYS A 134 10.56 5.73 -2.64
CA LYS A 134 11.96 6.05 -2.44
C LYS A 134 12.52 6.60 -3.74
N LYS A 135 12.49 7.94 -3.87
CA LYS A 135 13.01 8.64 -5.04
C LYS A 135 14.56 8.66 -5.02
N GLY A 136 15.15 8.58 -6.20
CA GLY A 136 16.60 8.65 -6.41
C GLY A 136 17.32 7.31 -6.24
N CYS A 137 16.65 6.22 -5.90
CA CYS A 137 17.31 4.91 -5.79
C CYS A 137 17.76 4.35 -7.15
N GLY A 138 17.14 4.77 -8.25
CA GLY A 138 17.52 4.44 -9.62
C GLY A 138 18.73 5.20 -10.16
N LYS A 139 19.14 6.30 -9.52
CA LYS A 139 20.17 7.20 -10.05
C LYS A 139 21.49 6.47 -10.39
N ASN A 140 21.93 5.58 -9.53
CA ASN A 140 23.19 4.86 -9.72
C ASN A 140 23.08 3.68 -10.71
N ILE A 141 21.87 3.26 -11.05
CA ILE A 141 21.63 2.12 -11.95
C ILE A 141 21.36 2.61 -13.38
N LEU A 142 20.73 3.75 -13.54
CA LEU A 142 20.38 4.31 -14.85
C LEU A 142 21.54 4.33 -15.85
N PRO A 143 22.77 4.74 -15.51
CA PRO A 143 23.88 4.75 -16.47
C PRO A 143 24.19 3.39 -17.08
N TYR A 144 23.85 2.29 -16.40
CA TYR A 144 24.12 0.92 -16.88
C TYR A 144 23.07 0.40 -17.86
N ILE A 145 21.91 1.05 -17.96
CA ILE A 145 20.86 0.64 -18.89
C ILE A 145 20.85 1.48 -20.17
N TYR A 146 21.72 2.48 -20.28
CA TYR A 146 21.87 3.27 -21.48
C TYR A 146 23.11 2.90 -22.27
N GLU A 147 22.95 2.75 -23.58
CA GLU A 147 24.05 2.71 -24.55
C GLU A 147 23.94 3.96 -25.46
N GLY A 148 24.77 4.96 -25.20
CA GLY A 148 24.64 6.27 -25.79
C GLY A 148 23.30 6.94 -25.41
N LYS A 149 22.39 7.09 -26.39
CA LYS A 149 21.04 7.66 -26.17
C LYS A 149 19.93 6.61 -26.11
N GLN A 150 20.25 5.34 -26.30
CA GLN A 150 19.27 4.26 -26.36
C GLN A 150 19.21 3.51 -25.03
N ILE A 151 18.01 3.08 -24.65
CA ILE A 151 17.80 2.22 -23.49
C ILE A 151 17.94 0.78 -23.93
N CYS A 152 18.80 0.03 -23.24
CA CYS A 152 19.02 -1.40 -23.47
C CYS A 152 17.89 -2.24 -22.89
N HIS A 153 17.61 -3.39 -23.53
CA HIS A 153 16.76 -4.40 -22.93
C HIS A 153 17.37 -4.86 -21.60
N THR A 154 16.65 -4.65 -20.52
CA THR A 154 17.18 -4.84 -19.17
C THR A 154 16.26 -5.76 -18.37
N LEU A 155 16.85 -6.74 -17.68
CA LEU A 155 16.16 -7.62 -16.75
C LEU A 155 16.65 -7.37 -15.32
N ILE A 156 15.73 -7.03 -14.41
CA ILE A 156 16.04 -6.82 -12.99
C ILE A 156 15.73 -8.09 -12.21
N ILE A 157 16.74 -8.72 -11.64
CA ILE A 157 16.63 -9.96 -10.87
C ILE A 157 17.12 -9.74 -9.45
N SER A 158 16.30 -10.09 -8.45
CA SER A 158 16.73 -10.15 -7.05
C SER A 158 15.73 -11.00 -6.23
N PRO A 159 16.09 -11.45 -5.03
CA PRO A 159 15.16 -12.10 -4.11
C PRO A 159 13.93 -11.23 -3.77
N PRO A 160 12.83 -11.80 -3.28
CA PRO A 160 11.70 -11.05 -2.73
C PRO A 160 12.15 -10.07 -1.64
N GLY A 161 11.48 -8.90 -1.55
CA GLY A 161 11.76 -7.90 -0.52
C GLY A 161 13.01 -7.03 -0.74
N CYS A 162 13.82 -7.29 -1.77
CA CYS A 162 15.05 -6.54 -2.05
C CYS A 162 14.85 -5.23 -2.83
N GLY A 163 13.62 -4.74 -2.95
CA GLY A 163 13.33 -3.43 -3.52
C GLY A 163 13.27 -3.36 -5.05
N LYS A 164 13.11 -4.51 -5.79
CA LYS A 164 12.96 -4.51 -7.26
C LYS A 164 11.93 -3.51 -7.77
N THR A 165 10.71 -3.60 -7.24
CA THR A 165 9.60 -2.75 -7.65
C THR A 165 9.86 -1.27 -7.32
N THR A 166 10.49 -1.00 -6.18
CA THR A 166 10.89 0.36 -5.79
C THR A 166 11.92 0.94 -6.75
N LEU A 167 12.93 0.13 -7.11
CA LEU A 167 13.94 0.51 -8.10
C LEU A 167 13.30 0.74 -9.47
N LEU A 168 12.51 -0.21 -9.97
CA LEU A 168 11.86 -0.11 -11.27
C LEU A 168 10.96 1.13 -11.37
N ARG A 169 10.17 1.42 -10.35
CA ARG A 169 9.32 2.61 -10.28
C ARG A 169 10.13 3.90 -10.41
N ASP A 170 11.21 4.03 -9.65
CA ASP A 170 12.05 5.22 -9.69
C ASP A 170 12.78 5.35 -11.03
N MET A 171 13.21 4.24 -11.64
CA MET A 171 13.78 4.23 -12.99
C MET A 171 12.75 4.69 -14.05
N VAL A 172 11.51 4.16 -14.00
CA VAL A 172 10.39 4.59 -14.86
C VAL A 172 10.21 6.10 -14.76
N ARG A 173 10.10 6.64 -13.53
CA ARG A 173 9.96 8.06 -13.27
C ARG A 173 11.12 8.86 -13.87
N MET A 174 12.37 8.45 -13.60
CA MET A 174 13.56 9.16 -14.09
C MET A 174 13.70 9.11 -15.61
N ILE A 175 13.33 8.02 -16.26
CA ILE A 175 13.32 7.89 -17.72
C ILE A 175 12.23 8.80 -18.32
N SER A 176 11.06 8.81 -17.69
CA SER A 176 9.91 9.62 -18.12
C SER A 176 10.18 11.11 -17.98
N ASP A 177 10.71 11.55 -16.84
CA ASP A 177 10.99 12.97 -16.58
C ASP A 177 12.29 13.44 -17.25
N GLY A 178 13.23 12.53 -17.46
CA GLY A 178 14.59 12.81 -17.88
C GLY A 178 15.55 12.97 -16.70
N CYS A 179 16.83 12.87 -16.98
CA CYS A 179 17.93 13.08 -16.04
C CYS A 179 19.07 13.83 -16.74
N GLU A 180 20.11 14.23 -15.99
CA GLU A 180 21.16 15.16 -16.40
C GLU A 180 21.71 14.96 -17.83
N ASN A 181 21.82 13.70 -18.28
CA ASN A 181 22.43 13.35 -19.57
C ASN A 181 21.43 12.81 -20.62
N HIS A 182 20.16 12.60 -20.22
CA HIS A 182 19.13 11.99 -21.06
C HIS A 182 17.83 12.76 -20.95
N PRO A 183 17.27 13.28 -22.07
CA PRO A 183 15.95 13.91 -22.05
C PRO A 183 14.88 12.89 -21.71
N GLY A 184 13.79 13.36 -21.09
CA GLY A 184 12.63 12.50 -20.78
C GLY A 184 11.98 11.98 -22.06
N ILE A 185 11.55 10.74 -22.01
CA ILE A 185 10.87 10.04 -23.11
C ILE A 185 9.53 9.45 -22.65
N SER A 186 8.67 9.12 -23.59
CA SER A 186 7.43 8.39 -23.30
C SER A 186 7.72 6.98 -22.81
N VAL A 187 7.04 6.56 -21.75
CA VAL A 187 7.20 5.25 -21.12
C VAL A 187 5.82 4.59 -21.02
N GLY A 188 5.68 3.37 -21.55
CA GLY A 188 4.52 2.53 -21.32
C GLY A 188 4.81 1.49 -20.23
N VAL A 189 3.92 1.33 -19.26
CA VAL A 189 4.05 0.38 -18.16
C VAL A 189 2.87 -0.58 -18.17
N VAL A 190 3.15 -1.90 -18.19
CA VAL A 190 2.16 -2.93 -17.91
C VAL A 190 2.30 -3.33 -16.44
N ASP A 191 1.37 -2.89 -15.60
CA ASP A 191 1.37 -3.05 -14.15
C ASP A 191 0.25 -3.97 -13.67
N GLU A 192 0.38 -5.27 -13.95
CA GLU A 192 -0.65 -6.28 -13.66
C GLU A 192 -1.13 -6.27 -12.20
N ARG A 193 -0.22 -5.97 -11.27
CA ARG A 193 -0.52 -6.02 -9.84
C ARG A 193 -0.66 -4.65 -9.19
N SER A 194 -0.71 -3.59 -10.00
CA SER A 194 -0.75 -2.22 -9.50
C SER A 194 0.34 -1.92 -8.45
N GLU A 195 1.58 -2.41 -8.69
CA GLU A 195 2.70 -2.23 -7.77
C GLU A 195 3.56 -1.02 -8.13
N ILE A 196 3.62 -0.66 -9.41
CA ILE A 196 4.41 0.47 -9.90
C ILE A 196 3.61 1.76 -9.75
N GLY A 197 2.46 1.85 -10.39
CA GLY A 197 1.60 3.03 -10.32
C GLY A 197 0.77 3.10 -9.05
N ALA A 198 0.44 1.97 -8.44
CA ALA A 198 -0.54 1.87 -7.35
C ALA A 198 -1.83 2.62 -7.71
N CYS A 199 -2.36 2.35 -8.88
CA CYS A 199 -3.48 3.10 -9.44
C CYS A 199 -4.72 3.01 -8.56
N TYR A 200 -5.31 4.18 -8.29
CA TYR A 200 -6.60 4.32 -7.63
C TYR A 200 -7.57 5.01 -8.59
N ARG A 201 -8.65 4.32 -8.94
CA ARG A 201 -9.63 4.79 -9.94
C ARG A 201 -8.98 5.25 -11.25
N GLY A 202 -8.01 4.47 -11.74
CA GLY A 202 -7.28 4.75 -12.97
C GLY A 202 -6.20 5.82 -12.86
N VAL A 203 -6.00 6.42 -11.68
CA VAL A 203 -4.99 7.47 -11.47
C VAL A 203 -3.81 6.90 -10.69
N PRO A 204 -2.57 6.99 -11.21
CA PRO A 204 -1.37 6.60 -10.46
C PRO A 204 -1.26 7.40 -9.15
N GLN A 205 -0.99 6.70 -8.06
CA GLN A 205 -0.78 7.30 -6.75
C GLN A 205 0.71 7.49 -6.44
N ASN A 206 1.55 6.70 -7.11
CA ASN A 206 3.00 6.87 -7.09
C ASN A 206 3.42 7.84 -8.20
N ASP A 207 4.52 8.53 -7.98
CA ASP A 207 5.15 9.36 -8.99
C ASP A 207 5.89 8.47 -10.00
N VAL A 208 5.35 8.37 -11.20
CA VAL A 208 5.90 7.56 -12.31
C VAL A 208 6.46 8.42 -13.44
N GLY A 209 6.46 9.74 -13.26
CA GLY A 209 6.91 10.71 -14.24
C GLY A 209 5.80 11.15 -15.22
N MET A 210 5.98 12.35 -15.78
CA MET A 210 4.92 13.04 -16.54
C MET A 210 4.62 12.45 -17.93
N ARG A 211 5.48 11.56 -18.45
CA ARG A 211 5.33 10.94 -19.78
C ARG A 211 5.11 9.43 -19.68
N THR A 212 4.57 8.97 -18.55
CA THR A 212 4.32 7.54 -18.33
C THR A 212 2.82 7.25 -18.47
N ASP A 213 2.51 6.27 -19.31
CA ASP A 213 1.20 5.65 -19.44
C ASP A 213 1.20 4.29 -18.71
N ILE A 214 0.15 3.98 -17.91
CA ILE A 214 0.01 2.73 -17.14
C ILE A 214 -1.32 2.06 -17.51
#